data_17f85ac739ff63006e8fb8815bd5e2b2
#
_entry.id   17f85ac739ff63006e8fb8815bd5e2b2
#
_cell.length_a   1.000
_cell.length_b   1.000
_cell.length_c   1.000
_cell.angle_alpha   90.00
_cell.angle_beta   90.00
_cell.angle_gamma   90.00
#
_symmetry.space_group_name_H-M   'P 1'
#
loop_
_entity.id
_entity.type
_entity.pdbx_description
1 polymer ?
#
loop_
_entity_poly.entity_id
_entity_poly.type
_entity_poly.pdbx_seq_one_letter_code
_entity_poly.pdbx_strand_id
1 'polypeptide(L)'
;MGIGFRNAKKVVGRTPGFYSYTRQDMKHVGWCIEKNIKIAVVPNWDGRNNEWKIELNINKKIHTDPKVYKDKEALAKMYEYYKYYYDKYNKQ
;
A
#
# COMPACT_ATOMS: atom_id res chain seq x y z
N MET A 1 11.27 -4.36 -5.58
CA MET A 1 11.00 -4.93 -5.88
C MET A 1 9.81 -5.33 -5.69
N GLY A 2 9.12 -5.52 -6.11
CA GLY A 2 7.89 -6.01 -6.08
C GLY A 2 7.36 -6.32 -4.77
N ILE A 3 7.45 -5.50 -3.86
CA ILE A 3 7.02 -5.75 -2.73
C ILE A 3 5.77 -6.31 -2.76
N GLY A 4 4.73 -6.16 -2.91
CA GLY A 4 3.49 -6.82 -2.84
C GLY A 4 3.32 -7.91 -3.86
N PHE A 5 4.36 -8.22 -4.60
CA PHE A 5 4.18 -9.22 -5.63
C PHE A 5 5.16 -10.37 -5.55
N ARG A 6 5.48 -10.82 -4.35
CA ARG A 6 6.38 -11.88 -4.28
C ARG A 6 5.81 -13.12 -4.85
N ASN A 7 4.54 -13.29 -5.03
CA ASN A 7 3.98 -14.46 -5.66
C ASN A 7 3.69 -14.12 -7.10
N ALA A 8 4.65 -13.57 -7.76
CA ALA A 8 4.49 -13.11 -9.11
C ALA A 8 3.83 -14.10 -10.05
N LYS A 9 4.09 -15.37 -9.89
CA LYS A 9 3.49 -16.33 -10.74
C LYS A 9 2.01 -16.28 -10.70
N LYS A 10 1.44 -16.04 -9.55
CA LYS A 10 0.01 -16.02 -9.44
C LYS A 10 -0.61 -14.70 -9.79
N VAL A 11 0.18 -13.66 -9.88
CA VAL A 11 -0.38 -12.37 -10.21
C VAL A 11 0.15 -11.79 -11.49
N VAL A 12 0.67 -12.61 -12.34
CA VAL A 12 1.16 -12.16 -13.63
C VAL A 12 0.02 -11.47 -14.34
N GLY A 13 0.25 -10.28 -14.84
CA GLY A 13 -0.77 -9.54 -15.52
C GLY A 13 -1.73 -8.84 -14.60
N ARG A 14 -1.57 -9.02 -13.29
CA ARG A 14 -2.47 -8.37 -12.36
C ARG A 14 -1.70 -7.38 -11.53
N THR A 15 -1.77 -6.13 -11.88
CA THR A 15 -1.10 -5.07 -11.14
C THR A 15 -2.08 -3.93 -10.91
N PRO A 16 -1.88 -3.13 -9.88
CA PRO A 16 -2.79 -2.03 -9.60
C PRO A 16 -2.61 -0.85 -10.53
N GLY A 17 -1.80 -0.99 -11.58
CA GLY A 17 -1.62 0.08 -12.52
C GLY A 17 -0.47 0.98 -12.12
N PHE A 18 -0.43 2.16 -12.72
CA PHE A 18 0.67 3.07 -12.50
C PHE A 18 0.19 4.28 -11.70
N TYR A 19 0.97 4.69 -10.72
CA TYR A 19 0.66 5.86 -9.94
C TYR A 19 1.89 6.77 -9.94
N SER A 20 1.68 8.03 -10.26
CA SER A 20 2.77 8.97 -10.34
C SER A 20 3.03 9.54 -8.95
N TYR A 21 3.94 8.94 -8.22
CA TYR A 21 4.23 9.41 -6.88
C TYR A 21 5.20 10.57 -6.91
N THR A 22 5.19 11.36 -5.85
CA THR A 22 6.03 12.54 -5.77
C THR A 22 7.21 12.27 -4.85
N ARG A 23 8.13 13.21 -4.82
CA ARG A 23 9.26 13.11 -3.92
C ARG A 23 8.78 13.12 -2.47
N GLN A 24 7.72 13.88 -2.20
CA GLN A 24 7.15 13.95 -0.86
C GLN A 24 6.54 12.60 -0.47
N ASP A 25 5.91 11.92 -1.42
CA ASP A 25 5.36 10.60 -1.16
C ASP A 25 6.48 9.65 -0.73
N MET A 26 7.61 9.70 -1.40
CA MET A 26 8.74 8.82 -1.07
C MET A 26 9.31 9.15 0.30
N LYS A 27 9.26 10.40 0.70
CA LYS A 27 9.74 10.80 2.01
C LYS A 27 8.84 10.16 3.08
N HIS A 28 7.53 10.19 2.86
CA HIS A 28 6.61 9.57 3.81
C HIS A 28 6.83 8.08 3.90
N VAL A 29 7.01 7.43 2.75
CA VAL A 29 7.21 5.99 2.70
C VAL A 29 8.49 5.62 3.43
N GLY A 30 9.58 6.31 3.14
CA GLY A 30 10.87 6.01 3.78
C GLY A 30 10.80 6.14 5.29
N TRP A 31 10.19 7.22 5.75
CA TRP A 31 10.06 7.44 7.19
C TRP A 31 9.25 6.31 7.83
N CYS A 32 8.14 5.95 7.21
CA CYS A 32 7.27 4.92 7.77
C CYS A 32 7.98 3.57 7.84
N ILE A 33 8.67 3.21 6.77
CA ILE A 33 9.36 1.93 6.75
C ILE A 33 10.41 1.86 7.85
N GLU A 34 11.11 2.96 8.09
CA GLU A 34 12.09 3.00 9.17
C GLU A 34 11.44 2.79 10.53
N LYS A 35 10.19 3.15 10.67
CA LYS A 35 9.47 3.02 11.93
C LYS A 35 8.63 1.75 11.99
N ASN A 36 8.92 0.80 11.12
CA ASN A 36 8.20 -0.48 11.06
C ASN A 36 6.72 -0.31 10.72
N ILE A 37 6.44 0.64 9.82
CA ILE A 37 5.10 0.82 9.31
C ILE A 37 5.20 0.56 7.81
N LYS A 38 4.66 -0.57 7.37
CA LYS A 38 4.71 -0.97 5.97
C LYS A 38 3.30 -1.14 5.46
N ILE A 39 2.99 -0.49 4.37
CA ILE A 39 1.64 -0.53 3.82
C ILE A 39 1.74 -1.05 2.38
N ALA A 40 0.94 -2.03 2.07
CA ALA A 40 1.01 -2.67 0.77
C ALA A 40 -0.35 -2.81 0.14
N VAL A 41 -0.36 -2.84 -1.18
CA VAL A 41 -1.57 -3.08 -1.96
C VAL A 41 -1.55 -4.55 -2.29
N VAL A 42 -2.57 -5.28 -1.89
CA VAL A 42 -2.65 -6.72 -2.18
C VAL A 42 -3.92 -7.02 -2.96
N PRO A 43 -3.91 -8.01 -3.81
CA PRO A 43 -5.09 -8.34 -4.60
C PRO A 43 -6.24 -8.79 -3.72
N ASN A 44 -7.45 -8.46 -4.13
CA ASN A 44 -8.63 -8.97 -3.47
C ASN A 44 -8.95 -10.30 -4.17
N TRP A 45 -8.42 -11.39 -3.65
CA TRP A 45 -8.53 -12.69 -4.31
C TRP A 45 -9.97 -13.19 -4.47
N ASP A 46 -10.87 -12.72 -3.62
CA ASP A 46 -12.26 -13.13 -3.71
C ASP A 46 -13.07 -12.22 -4.63
N GLY A 47 -12.46 -11.23 -5.22
CA GLY A 47 -13.14 -10.25 -6.02
C GLY A 47 -12.68 -10.25 -7.46
N ARG A 48 -12.85 -9.11 -8.11
CA ARG A 48 -12.49 -8.99 -9.51
C ARG A 48 -11.01 -8.66 -9.67
N ASN A 49 -10.51 -8.85 -10.87
CA ASN A 49 -9.10 -8.62 -11.14
C ASN A 49 -8.63 -7.20 -10.87
N ASN A 50 -9.53 -6.22 -10.91
CA ASN A 50 -9.13 -4.84 -10.67
C ASN A 50 -9.47 -4.39 -9.26
N GLU A 51 -9.66 -5.34 -8.34
CA GLU A 51 -9.97 -4.99 -6.97
C GLU A 51 -8.82 -5.33 -6.04
N TRP A 52 -8.54 -4.44 -5.14
CA TRP A 52 -7.38 -4.54 -4.26
C TRP A 52 -7.74 -4.17 -2.84
N LYS A 53 -6.94 -4.63 -1.91
CA LYS A 53 -7.09 -4.27 -0.51
C LYS A 53 -5.79 -3.68 -0.03
N ILE A 54 -5.86 -2.94 1.06
CA ILE A 54 -4.67 -2.34 1.65
C ILE A 54 -4.32 -3.11 2.91
N GLU A 55 -3.09 -3.57 2.99
CA GLU A 55 -2.62 -4.29 4.14
C GLU A 55 -1.65 -3.41 4.91
N LEU A 56 -1.89 -3.26 6.21
CA LEU A 56 -1.04 -2.42 7.03
C LEU A 56 -0.29 -3.32 8.00
N ASN A 57 1.02 -3.27 7.96
CA ASN A 57 1.86 -4.03 8.87
C ASN A 57 2.53 -3.00 9.77
N ILE A 58 2.04 -2.87 10.99
CA ILE A 58 2.54 -1.88 11.93
C ILE A 58 3.13 -2.60 13.12
N ASN A 59 4.43 -2.45 13.30
CA ASN A 59 5.16 -3.13 14.38
C ASN A 59 4.89 -4.63 14.37
N LYS A 60 4.89 -5.21 13.17
CA LYS A 60 4.69 -6.65 12.97
C LYS A 60 3.27 -7.13 13.20
N LYS A 61 2.35 -6.21 13.42
CA LYS A 61 0.94 -6.58 13.52
C LYS A 61 0.28 -6.22 12.19
N ILE A 62 -0.44 -7.15 11.62
CA ILE A 62 -1.04 -6.96 10.33
C ILE A 62 -2.52 -6.66 10.44
N HIS A 63 -2.92 -5.58 9.80
CA HIS A 63 -4.33 -5.19 9.75
C HIS A 63 -4.68 -5.01 8.28
N THR A 64 -5.87 -5.38 7.90
CA THR A 64 -6.32 -5.21 6.53
C THR A 64 -7.48 -4.23 6.52
N ASP A 65 -7.37 -3.21 5.68
CA ASP A 65 -8.45 -2.26 5.51
C ASP A 65 -9.61 -3.06 4.90
N PRO A 66 -10.78 -3.03 5.48
CA PRO A 66 -11.90 -3.82 4.97
C PRO A 66 -12.46 -3.32 3.65
N LYS A 67 -12.08 -2.13 3.22
CA LYS A 67 -12.58 -1.62 1.95
C LYS A 67 -11.83 -2.21 0.79
N VAL A 68 -12.50 -2.26 -0.35
CA VAL A 68 -11.91 -2.74 -1.58
C VAL A 68 -11.71 -1.54 -2.47
N TYR A 69 -10.55 -1.43 -3.09
CA TYR A 69 -10.21 -0.30 -3.94
C TYR A 69 -9.91 -0.79 -5.35
N LYS A 70 -10.16 0.06 -6.32
CA LYS A 70 -9.85 -0.27 -7.68
C LYS A 70 -8.45 0.20 -8.00
N ASP A 71 -7.88 -0.36 -9.05
CA ASP A 71 -6.50 -0.10 -9.46
C ASP A 71 -5.82 1.17 -8.95
N LYS A 72 -5.99 2.26 -9.64
CA LYS A 72 -5.28 3.48 -9.27
C LYS A 72 -5.68 4.00 -7.91
N GLU A 73 -6.90 3.73 -7.51
CA GLU A 73 -7.36 4.18 -6.22
C GLU A 73 -6.59 3.47 -5.10
N ALA A 74 -6.26 2.20 -5.33
CA ALA A 74 -5.54 1.43 -4.33
C ALA A 74 -4.17 2.02 -4.08
N LEU A 75 -3.46 2.37 -5.16
CA LEU A 75 -2.13 2.96 -5.01
C LEU A 75 -2.21 4.33 -4.34
N ALA A 76 -3.16 5.15 -4.77
CA ALA A 76 -3.35 6.47 -4.17
C ALA A 76 -3.65 6.32 -2.68
N LYS A 77 -4.46 5.34 -2.33
CA LYS A 77 -4.80 5.12 -0.93
C LYS A 77 -3.60 4.65 -0.12
N MET A 78 -2.75 3.85 -0.72
CA MET A 78 -1.54 3.39 -0.05
C MET A 78 -0.68 4.58 0.33
N TYR A 79 -0.46 5.52 -0.60
CA TYR A 79 0.35 6.70 -0.31
C TYR A 79 -0.34 7.61 0.70
N GLU A 80 -1.66 7.63 0.68
CA GLU A 80 -2.43 8.43 1.62
C GLU A 80 -2.24 7.87 3.04
N TYR A 81 -2.19 6.55 3.18
CA TYR A 81 -1.93 5.92 4.47
C TYR A 81 -0.53 6.27 4.97
N TYR A 82 0.47 6.23 4.08
CA TYR A 82 1.83 6.57 4.48
C TYR A 82 1.88 8.02 4.97
N LYS A 83 1.21 8.92 4.27
CA LYS A 83 1.17 10.30 4.66
C LYS A 83 0.47 10.45 6.01
N TYR A 84 -0.62 9.73 6.19
CA TYR A 84 -1.38 9.79 7.43
C TYR A 84 -0.51 9.41 8.63
N TYR A 85 0.23 8.32 8.53
CA TYR A 85 1.07 7.91 9.64
C TYR A 85 2.27 8.81 9.83
N TYR A 86 2.82 9.32 8.75
CA TYR A 86 3.92 10.25 8.83
C TYR A 86 3.46 11.50 9.59
N ASP A 87 2.33 12.08 9.20
CA ASP A 87 1.81 13.28 9.82
C ASP A 87 1.43 13.03 11.28
N LYS A 88 0.84 11.89 11.54
CA LYS A 88 0.40 11.56 12.88
C LYS A 88 1.55 11.53 13.88
N TYR A 89 2.66 10.96 13.51
CA TYR A 89 3.79 10.83 14.41
C TYR A 89 4.79 11.99 14.35
N ASN A 90 4.67 12.85 13.36
CA ASN A 90 5.55 14.01 13.26
C ASN A 90 4.83 15.33 13.54
N LYS A 91 3.59 15.25 13.98
CA LYS A 91 2.85 16.45 14.25
C LYS A 91 3.34 17.05 15.55
N GLN A 92 3.61 18.29 15.56
CA GLN A 92 4.10 18.98 16.75
C GLN A 92 3.08 19.94 17.27
#